data_aea8e138773aebd95562a262a099a539
#
_entry.id   aea8e138773aebd95562a262a099a539
#
_cell.length_a   1.000
_cell.length_b   1.000
_cell.length_c   1.000
_cell.angle_alpha   90.00
_cell.angle_beta   90.00
_cell.angle_gamma   90.00
#
_symmetry.space_group_name_H-M   'P 1'
#
loop_
_entity.id
_entity.type
_entity.pdbx_description
1 polymer ?
#
loop_
_entity_poly.entity_id
_entity_poly.type
_entity_poly.pdbx_seq_one_letter_code
_entity_poly.pdbx_strand_id
1 'polypeptide(L)'
;MANALATLETGDRAGLNQLAETAMAYAQAGMADNTRRAYGADWRDFTSWCASVGASPLPAEAATIALYLTARAPELAASSLARRLAAIRRAHRADDLPRPDSEVLRAVWSGIQRTHARPPRKKRALVTEDLRRVVRKCPDTLTGARDRAILLLGFAAALRRCELAAITLPGVKNDHNVGPIRLTFVGGGLEVHIDRSKADQTGEGAIVGVPYGKTRLCPVAAVRAWLEAAKIANGPLFRSIDRHGRLSDKAISAGAIASIVKRAAERAGLDPSMFAGHSLRAGLATSAAGADVAADDIMRQ
;
A
#
# COMPACT_ATOMS: atom_id res chain seq x y z
N MET A 1 -22.18 -6.41 19.27
CA MET A 1 -21.45 -7.24 20.25
C MET A 1 -21.77 -6.88 21.70
N ALA A 2 -21.84 -5.60 22.07
CA ALA A 2 -22.20 -5.23 23.45
C ALA A 2 -23.57 -5.78 23.92
N ASN A 3 -24.60 -5.79 23.05
CA ASN A 3 -25.91 -6.34 23.35
C ASN A 3 -25.96 -7.89 23.44
N ALA A 4 -25.07 -8.60 22.77
CA ALA A 4 -25.03 -10.07 22.82
C ALA A 4 -24.39 -10.60 24.13
N LEU A 5 -23.53 -9.80 24.77
CA LEU A 5 -22.90 -10.16 26.04
C LEU A 5 -23.80 -9.95 27.26
N ALA A 6 -24.84 -9.15 27.12
CA ALA A 6 -25.79 -8.88 28.21
C ALA A 6 -26.73 -10.07 28.53
N THR A 7 -26.78 -11.07 27.65
CA THR A 7 -27.66 -12.26 27.78
C THR A 7 -26.95 -13.51 28.32
N LEU A 8 -25.63 -13.44 28.60
CA LEU A 8 -24.88 -14.56 29.16
C LEU A 8 -24.86 -14.45 30.69
N GLU A 9 -25.63 -15.32 31.35
CA GLU A 9 -25.68 -15.42 32.84
C GLU A 9 -24.36 -16.01 33.37
N THR A 10 -23.75 -15.25 34.26
CA THR A 10 -22.87 -15.59 35.39
C THR A 10 -21.93 -16.80 35.31
N GLY A 11 -20.74 -16.55 34.88
CA GLY A 11 -19.53 -17.35 35.12
C GLY A 11 -18.38 -16.62 34.51
N ASP A 12 -17.38 -16.23 35.15
CA ASP A 12 -16.17 -15.54 34.69
C ASP A 12 -16.39 -14.36 33.72
N ARG A 13 -16.97 -13.28 34.23
CA ARG A 13 -17.15 -12.00 33.53
C ARG A 13 -15.80 -11.42 33.03
N ALA A 14 -14.70 -11.70 33.71
CA ALA A 14 -13.37 -11.25 33.32
C ALA A 14 -12.88 -11.99 32.07
N GLY A 15 -13.08 -13.31 32.02
CA GLY A 15 -12.76 -14.12 30.84
C GLY A 15 -13.57 -13.74 29.60
N LEU A 16 -14.88 -13.46 29.80
CA LEU A 16 -15.74 -13.00 28.69
C LEU A 16 -15.37 -11.62 28.18
N ASN A 17 -14.99 -10.70 29.06
CA ASN A 17 -14.50 -9.37 28.64
C ASN A 17 -13.20 -9.50 27.82
N GLN A 18 -12.25 -10.33 28.27
CA GLN A 18 -11.01 -10.61 27.53
C GLN A 18 -11.29 -11.22 26.15
N LEU A 19 -12.24 -12.15 26.06
CA LEU A 19 -12.66 -12.72 24.77
C LEU A 19 -13.32 -11.68 23.87
N ALA A 20 -14.14 -10.78 24.42
CA ALA A 20 -14.75 -9.69 23.66
C ALA A 20 -13.70 -8.71 23.12
N GLU A 21 -12.72 -8.32 23.93
CA GLU A 21 -11.61 -7.48 23.47
C GLU A 21 -10.80 -8.17 22.36
N THR A 22 -10.53 -9.46 22.53
CA THR A 22 -9.83 -10.26 21.52
C THR A 22 -10.64 -10.37 20.21
N ALA A 23 -11.95 -10.59 20.31
CA ALA A 23 -12.85 -10.63 19.16
C ALA A 23 -12.90 -9.26 18.44
N MET A 24 -12.91 -8.16 19.18
CA MET A 24 -12.82 -6.81 18.62
C MET A 24 -11.47 -6.57 17.91
N ALA A 25 -10.37 -7.06 18.50
CA ALA A 25 -9.06 -7.00 17.86
C ALA A 25 -9.02 -7.80 16.54
N TYR A 26 -9.59 -9.01 16.51
CA TYR A 26 -9.73 -9.79 15.27
C TYR A 26 -10.62 -9.10 14.25
N ALA A 27 -11.73 -8.52 14.65
CA ALA A 27 -12.61 -7.76 13.74
C ALA A 27 -11.90 -6.53 13.15
N GLN A 28 -11.05 -5.86 13.93
CA GLN A 28 -10.21 -4.77 13.44
C GLN A 28 -9.09 -5.26 12.50
N ALA A 29 -8.45 -6.39 12.83
CA ALA A 29 -7.41 -7.00 12.00
C ALA A 29 -7.98 -7.58 10.68
N GLY A 30 -9.27 -7.89 10.62
CA GLY A 30 -9.96 -8.36 9.41
C GLY A 30 -9.97 -7.37 8.23
N MET A 31 -9.51 -6.13 8.46
CA MET A 31 -9.39 -5.14 7.40
C MET A 31 -8.01 -4.48 7.41
N ALA A 32 -7.36 -4.49 6.25
CA ALA A 32 -6.08 -3.81 6.08
C ALA A 32 -6.17 -2.32 6.44
N ASP A 33 -5.18 -1.78 7.15
CA ASP A 33 -5.12 -0.38 7.62
C ASP A 33 -5.31 0.65 6.51
N ASN A 34 -4.75 0.41 5.32
CA ASN A 34 -4.94 1.30 4.18
C ASN A 34 -6.40 1.34 3.72
N THR A 35 -7.10 0.21 3.76
CA THR A 35 -8.53 0.13 3.43
C THR A 35 -9.36 0.84 4.49
N ARG A 36 -9.04 0.64 5.77
CA ARG A 36 -9.68 1.32 6.89
C ARG A 36 -9.51 2.84 6.81
N ARG A 37 -8.29 3.32 6.55
CA ARG A 37 -8.01 4.76 6.36
C ARG A 37 -8.75 5.34 5.15
N ALA A 38 -8.79 4.60 4.03
CA ALA A 38 -9.50 5.02 2.84
C ALA A 38 -11.01 5.11 3.08
N TYR A 39 -11.61 4.10 3.72
CA TYR A 39 -13.03 4.12 4.06
C TYR A 39 -13.37 5.23 5.06
N GLY A 40 -12.50 5.47 6.05
CA GLY A 40 -12.68 6.57 6.99
C GLY A 40 -12.63 7.95 6.32
N ALA A 41 -11.75 8.13 5.33
CA ALA A 41 -11.71 9.37 4.55
C ALA A 41 -12.95 9.52 3.65
N ASP A 42 -13.37 8.43 2.99
CA ASP A 42 -14.56 8.42 2.14
C ASP A 42 -15.84 8.70 2.94
N TRP A 43 -15.92 8.14 4.17
CA TRP A 43 -17.03 8.39 5.09
C TRP A 43 -17.08 9.85 5.55
N ARG A 44 -15.94 10.43 5.94
CA ARG A 44 -15.88 11.86 6.32
C ARG A 44 -16.32 12.79 5.18
N ASP A 45 -15.91 12.48 3.95
CA ASP A 45 -16.35 13.29 2.79
C ASP A 45 -17.86 13.19 2.59
N PHE A 46 -18.44 12.00 2.72
CA PHE A 46 -19.88 11.80 2.63
C PHE A 46 -20.66 12.53 3.73
N THR A 47 -20.22 12.38 5.00
CA THR A 47 -20.88 13.05 6.12
C THR A 47 -20.79 14.58 6.02
N SER A 48 -19.65 15.11 5.58
CA SER A 48 -19.46 16.53 5.34
C SER A 48 -20.40 17.04 4.22
N TRP A 49 -20.55 16.27 3.15
CA TRP A 49 -21.47 16.62 2.08
C TRP A 49 -22.94 16.56 2.55
N CYS A 50 -23.35 15.52 3.28
CA CYS A 50 -24.69 15.43 3.85
C CYS A 50 -25.01 16.65 4.74
N ALA A 51 -24.06 17.04 5.62
CA ALA A 51 -24.23 18.24 6.44
C ALA A 51 -24.43 19.52 5.61
N SER A 52 -23.74 19.64 4.46
CA SER A 52 -23.85 20.81 3.59
C SER A 52 -25.23 20.92 2.88
N VAL A 53 -25.95 19.80 2.75
CA VAL A 53 -27.28 19.76 2.10
C VAL A 53 -28.43 19.46 3.07
N GLY A 54 -28.15 19.40 4.38
CA GLY A 54 -29.14 19.13 5.41
C GLY A 54 -29.68 17.70 5.42
N ALA A 55 -28.92 16.72 4.90
CA ALA A 55 -29.32 15.32 4.83
C ALA A 55 -28.68 14.49 5.97
N SER A 56 -29.38 13.42 6.40
CA SER A 56 -28.82 12.46 7.34
C SER A 56 -27.80 11.54 6.66
N PRO A 57 -26.57 11.41 7.20
CA PRO A 57 -25.59 10.46 6.69
C PRO A 57 -25.85 9.02 7.15
N LEU A 58 -26.60 8.81 8.28
CA LEU A 58 -26.87 7.50 8.84
C LEU A 58 -28.18 7.51 9.67
N PRO A 59 -29.20 6.72 9.33
CA PRO A 59 -29.31 6.02 8.05
C PRO A 59 -29.39 6.99 6.86
N ALA A 60 -28.66 6.68 5.80
CA ALA A 60 -28.76 7.46 4.57
C ALA A 60 -29.78 6.82 3.62
N GLU A 61 -30.64 7.64 3.06
CA GLU A 61 -31.54 7.22 2.01
C GLU A 61 -30.79 6.94 0.69
N ALA A 62 -31.29 5.99 -0.09
CA ALA A 62 -30.69 5.65 -1.38
C ALA A 62 -30.70 6.86 -2.35
N ALA A 63 -31.69 7.73 -2.27
CA ALA A 63 -31.77 8.97 -3.04
C ALA A 63 -30.63 9.95 -2.67
N THR A 64 -30.38 10.14 -1.37
CA THR A 64 -29.26 10.96 -0.86
C THR A 64 -27.92 10.47 -1.39
N ILE A 65 -27.71 9.14 -1.39
CA ILE A 65 -26.49 8.54 -1.92
C ILE A 65 -26.38 8.76 -3.43
N ALA A 66 -27.47 8.61 -4.19
CA ALA A 66 -27.48 8.87 -5.62
C ALA A 66 -27.08 10.31 -5.95
N LEU A 67 -27.63 11.29 -5.23
CA LEU A 67 -27.28 12.72 -5.37
C LEU A 67 -25.80 12.97 -5.03
N TYR A 68 -25.30 12.40 -3.94
CA TYR A 68 -23.89 12.50 -3.57
C TYR A 68 -22.95 11.94 -4.65
N LEU A 69 -23.24 10.74 -5.17
CA LEU A 69 -22.43 10.15 -6.24
C LEU A 69 -22.47 11.01 -7.50
N THR A 70 -23.64 11.57 -7.84
CA THR A 70 -23.80 12.48 -8.98
C THR A 70 -22.97 13.76 -8.78
N ALA A 71 -23.00 14.36 -7.59
CA ALA A 71 -22.24 15.57 -7.28
C ALA A 71 -20.71 15.33 -7.38
N ARG A 72 -20.24 14.13 -7.06
CA ARG A 72 -18.81 13.77 -7.09
C ARG A 72 -18.34 13.18 -8.44
N ALA A 73 -19.25 12.80 -9.33
CA ALA A 73 -18.92 12.13 -10.60
C ALA A 73 -18.03 12.95 -11.54
N PRO A 74 -18.17 14.30 -11.66
CA PRO A 74 -17.26 15.10 -12.49
C PRO A 74 -15.81 15.10 -12.01
N GLU A 75 -15.59 14.99 -10.69
CA GLU A 75 -14.27 15.16 -10.05
C GLU A 75 -13.53 13.83 -9.86
N LEU A 76 -14.27 12.74 -9.67
CA LEU A 76 -13.72 11.46 -9.23
C LEU A 76 -13.84 10.37 -10.29
N ALA A 77 -12.83 9.49 -10.32
CA ALA A 77 -12.91 8.28 -11.11
C ALA A 77 -14.00 7.33 -10.58
N ALA A 78 -14.65 6.58 -11.47
CA ALA A 78 -15.68 5.59 -11.12
C ALA A 78 -15.22 4.58 -10.05
N SER A 79 -13.94 4.16 -10.06
CA SER A 79 -13.35 3.30 -9.02
C SER A 79 -13.31 3.96 -7.63
N SER A 80 -13.10 5.27 -7.56
CA SER A 80 -13.14 6.03 -6.30
C SER A 80 -14.57 6.15 -5.79
N LEU A 81 -15.52 6.39 -6.67
CA LEU A 81 -16.95 6.43 -6.33
C LEU A 81 -17.46 5.06 -5.86
N ALA A 82 -17.04 3.97 -6.51
CA ALA A 82 -17.35 2.60 -6.06
C ALA A 82 -16.86 2.35 -4.62
N ARG A 83 -15.64 2.83 -4.29
CA ARG A 83 -15.10 2.70 -2.94
C ARG A 83 -15.89 3.54 -1.92
N ARG A 84 -16.31 4.76 -2.29
CA ARG A 84 -17.16 5.61 -1.45
C ARG A 84 -18.51 4.95 -1.17
N LEU A 85 -19.16 4.41 -2.19
CA LEU A 85 -20.39 3.64 -2.03
C LEU A 85 -20.20 2.42 -1.11
N ALA A 86 -19.07 1.71 -1.24
CA ALA A 86 -18.73 0.60 -0.36
C ALA A 86 -18.51 1.05 1.08
N ALA A 87 -17.89 2.22 1.31
CA ALA A 87 -17.70 2.80 2.65
C ALA A 87 -19.04 3.17 3.30
N ILE A 88 -19.96 3.79 2.56
CA ILE A 88 -21.31 4.13 3.03
C ILE A 88 -22.08 2.85 3.42
N ARG A 89 -22.09 1.85 2.55
CA ARG A 89 -22.73 0.55 2.81
C ARG A 89 -22.13 -0.18 4.02
N ARG A 90 -20.84 0.00 4.24
CA ARG A 90 -20.17 -0.56 5.42
C ARG A 90 -20.61 0.14 6.70
N ALA A 91 -20.75 1.47 6.70
CA ALA A 91 -21.22 2.22 7.87
C ALA A 91 -22.63 1.74 8.30
N HIS A 92 -23.55 1.59 7.34
CA HIS A 92 -24.87 1.03 7.63
C HIS A 92 -24.80 -0.36 8.25
N ARG A 93 -23.96 -1.23 7.70
CA ARG A 93 -23.79 -2.60 8.23
C ARG A 93 -23.17 -2.62 9.63
N ALA A 94 -22.28 -1.68 9.93
CA ALA A 94 -21.65 -1.60 11.24
C ALA A 94 -22.64 -1.23 12.36
N ASP A 95 -23.71 -0.51 12.01
CA ASP A 95 -24.78 -0.09 12.92
C ASP A 95 -26.05 -0.94 12.77
N ASP A 96 -25.94 -2.14 12.14
CA ASP A 96 -27.04 -3.07 11.90
C ASP A 96 -28.24 -2.43 11.15
N LEU A 97 -27.99 -1.41 10.35
CA LEU A 97 -28.99 -0.73 9.54
C LEU A 97 -29.17 -1.41 8.18
N PRO A 98 -30.36 -1.33 7.59
CA PRO A 98 -30.62 -1.84 6.26
C PRO A 98 -29.63 -1.29 5.23
N ARG A 99 -29.20 -2.15 4.31
CA ARG A 99 -28.33 -1.71 3.21
C ARG A 99 -29.07 -0.67 2.36
N PRO A 100 -28.53 0.54 2.19
CA PRO A 100 -29.15 1.54 1.35
C PRO A 100 -29.03 1.10 -0.12
N ASP A 101 -30.15 0.70 -0.70
CA ASP A 101 -30.25 0.28 -2.10
C ASP A 101 -31.62 0.63 -2.65
N SER A 102 -31.69 0.97 -3.92
CA SER A 102 -32.92 1.18 -4.68
C SER A 102 -32.64 1.03 -6.17
N GLU A 103 -33.69 0.87 -6.96
CA GLU A 103 -33.53 0.81 -8.41
C GLU A 103 -32.97 2.13 -8.96
N VAL A 104 -33.42 3.27 -8.42
CA VAL A 104 -32.90 4.60 -8.79
C VAL A 104 -31.40 4.71 -8.50
N LEU A 105 -30.95 4.30 -7.32
CA LEU A 105 -29.51 4.33 -7.00
C LEU A 105 -28.70 3.44 -7.95
N ARG A 106 -29.20 2.25 -8.27
CA ARG A 106 -28.55 1.34 -9.24
C ARG A 106 -28.51 1.93 -10.65
N ALA A 107 -29.59 2.55 -11.09
CA ALA A 107 -29.67 3.21 -12.39
C ALA A 107 -28.70 4.40 -12.49
N VAL A 108 -28.68 5.28 -11.48
CA VAL A 108 -27.74 6.42 -11.39
C VAL A 108 -26.31 5.92 -11.39
N TRP A 109 -25.97 4.90 -10.57
CA TRP A 109 -24.65 4.33 -10.53
C TRP A 109 -24.22 3.76 -11.89
N SER A 110 -25.10 3.02 -12.56
CA SER A 110 -24.85 2.48 -13.90
C SER A 110 -24.64 3.60 -14.93
N GLY A 111 -25.43 4.67 -14.85
CA GLY A 111 -25.27 5.87 -15.68
C GLY A 111 -23.92 6.55 -15.49
N ILE A 112 -23.51 6.76 -14.23
CA ILE A 112 -22.20 7.32 -13.89
C ILE A 112 -21.06 6.44 -14.46
N GLN A 113 -21.15 5.13 -14.31
CA GLN A 113 -20.15 4.22 -14.85
C GLN A 113 -20.04 4.34 -16.38
N ARG A 114 -21.15 4.42 -17.09
CA ARG A 114 -21.15 4.55 -18.57
C ARG A 114 -20.62 5.90 -19.04
N THR A 115 -21.00 6.98 -18.35
CA THR A 115 -20.67 8.35 -18.75
C THR A 115 -19.28 8.78 -18.36
N HIS A 116 -18.82 8.35 -17.16
CA HIS A 116 -17.55 8.76 -16.56
C HIS A 116 -16.48 7.65 -16.54
N ALA A 117 -16.76 6.46 -17.12
CA ALA A 117 -15.75 5.43 -17.25
C ALA A 117 -14.61 5.93 -18.13
N ARG A 118 -13.45 6.10 -17.53
CA ARG A 118 -12.21 6.38 -18.24
C ARG A 118 -11.31 5.14 -18.11
N PRO A 119 -10.66 4.71 -19.18
CA PRO A 119 -9.68 3.66 -19.08
C PRO A 119 -8.65 4.01 -17.98
N PRO A 120 -8.35 3.08 -17.07
CA PRO A 120 -7.38 3.36 -16.03
C PRO A 120 -6.05 3.72 -16.69
N ARG A 121 -5.49 4.88 -16.35
CA ARG A 121 -4.15 5.29 -16.80
C ARG A 121 -3.14 4.34 -16.15
N LYS A 122 -2.81 3.26 -16.87
CA LYS A 122 -1.79 2.30 -16.44
C LYS A 122 -0.47 3.05 -16.29
N LYS A 123 0.16 2.89 -15.13
CA LYS A 123 1.52 3.42 -14.92
C LYS A 123 2.51 2.57 -15.72
N ARG A 124 3.51 3.22 -16.29
CA ARG A 124 4.55 2.58 -17.06
C ARG A 124 5.44 1.73 -16.13
N ALA A 125 5.85 0.57 -16.61
CA ALA A 125 6.89 -0.23 -16.00
C ALA A 125 8.22 0.52 -16.08
N LEU A 126 8.99 0.52 -14.98
CA LEU A 126 10.33 1.08 -14.96
C LEU A 126 11.31 -0.04 -15.35
N VAL A 127 11.42 -0.29 -16.66
CA VAL A 127 12.26 -1.37 -17.21
C VAL A 127 13.74 -1.17 -16.94
N THR A 128 14.56 -2.20 -17.17
CA THR A 128 16.00 -2.21 -16.86
C THR A 128 16.73 -1.00 -17.44
N GLU A 129 16.41 -0.56 -18.66
CA GLU A 129 17.06 0.61 -19.28
C GLU A 129 16.69 1.91 -18.56
N ASP A 130 15.40 2.10 -18.22
CA ASP A 130 14.97 3.24 -17.42
C ASP A 130 15.60 3.19 -16.02
N LEU A 131 15.70 2.00 -15.40
CA LEU A 131 16.37 1.82 -14.09
C LEU A 131 17.84 2.28 -14.14
N ARG A 132 18.58 1.92 -15.21
CA ARG A 132 19.96 2.40 -15.41
C ARG A 132 20.02 3.92 -15.45
N ARG A 133 19.09 4.55 -16.17
CA ARG A 133 19.03 6.02 -16.31
C ARG A 133 18.76 6.69 -14.97
N VAL A 134 17.74 6.23 -14.23
CA VAL A 134 17.36 6.84 -12.95
C VAL A 134 18.40 6.65 -11.86
N VAL A 135 19.05 5.48 -11.80
CA VAL A 135 20.11 5.17 -10.82
C VAL A 135 21.35 6.03 -11.06
N ARG A 136 21.74 6.23 -12.33
CA ARG A 136 22.89 7.12 -12.69
C ARG A 136 22.65 8.56 -12.27
N LYS A 137 21.40 9.00 -12.16
CA LYS A 137 21.02 10.37 -11.79
C LYS A 137 20.72 10.53 -10.29
N CYS A 138 20.91 9.49 -9.49
CA CYS A 138 20.85 9.64 -8.03
C CYS A 138 22.05 10.49 -7.57
N PRO A 139 21.79 11.55 -6.77
CA PRO A 139 22.87 12.42 -6.28
C PRO A 139 23.83 11.65 -5.34
N ASP A 140 25.04 12.17 -5.21
CA ASP A 140 26.02 11.62 -4.26
C ASP A 140 25.84 12.24 -2.88
N THR A 141 24.74 11.89 -2.23
CA THR A 141 24.30 12.34 -0.91
C THR A 141 23.68 11.20 -0.17
N LEU A 142 23.47 11.34 1.15
CA LEU A 142 22.76 10.35 1.96
C LEU A 142 21.38 10.01 1.39
N THR A 143 20.62 11.01 0.94
CA THR A 143 19.32 10.83 0.27
C THR A 143 19.47 10.04 -1.03
N GLY A 144 20.50 10.31 -1.81
CA GLY A 144 20.74 9.60 -3.08
C GLY A 144 21.17 8.15 -2.86
N ALA A 145 21.97 7.87 -1.83
CA ALA A 145 22.33 6.50 -1.45
C ALA A 145 21.07 5.68 -1.07
N ARG A 146 20.19 6.26 -0.23
CA ARG A 146 18.90 5.66 0.11
C ARG A 146 18.03 5.41 -1.13
N ASP A 147 17.86 6.45 -1.95
CA ASP A 147 16.98 6.39 -3.13
C ASP A 147 17.50 5.32 -4.13
N ARG A 148 18.80 5.23 -4.31
CA ARG A 148 19.46 4.19 -5.14
C ARG A 148 19.18 2.78 -4.61
N ALA A 149 19.32 2.57 -3.30
CA ALA A 149 19.04 1.28 -2.67
C ALA A 149 17.57 0.89 -2.80
N ILE A 150 16.64 1.84 -2.60
CA ILE A 150 15.19 1.64 -2.78
C ILE A 150 14.86 1.23 -4.22
N LEU A 151 15.41 1.93 -5.21
CA LEU A 151 15.13 1.66 -6.62
C LEU A 151 15.64 0.29 -7.05
N LEU A 152 16.87 -0.04 -6.67
CA LEU A 152 17.51 -1.31 -7.06
C LEU A 152 16.92 -2.51 -6.33
N LEU A 153 16.72 -2.43 -5.01
CA LEU A 153 16.11 -3.52 -4.25
C LEU A 153 14.64 -3.72 -4.64
N GLY A 154 13.88 -2.63 -4.78
CA GLY A 154 12.47 -2.70 -5.15
C GLY A 154 12.25 -3.26 -6.55
N PHE A 155 13.19 -3.05 -7.46
CA PHE A 155 13.18 -3.67 -8.78
C PHE A 155 13.57 -5.15 -8.68
N ALA A 156 14.73 -5.46 -8.10
CA ALA A 156 15.30 -6.82 -8.10
C ALA A 156 14.44 -7.83 -7.32
N ALA A 157 13.84 -7.42 -6.21
CA ALA A 157 12.96 -8.26 -5.40
C ALA A 157 11.48 -8.10 -5.75
N ALA A 158 11.13 -7.35 -6.79
CA ALA A 158 9.75 -7.10 -7.22
C ALA A 158 8.79 -6.67 -6.09
N LEU A 159 9.28 -5.95 -5.10
CA LEU A 159 8.53 -5.61 -3.89
C LEU A 159 7.44 -4.57 -4.14
N ARG A 160 6.33 -4.70 -3.43
CA ARG A 160 5.34 -3.63 -3.33
C ARG A 160 5.91 -2.48 -2.49
N ARG A 161 5.48 -1.26 -2.77
CA ARG A 161 5.95 -0.07 -2.02
C ARG A 161 5.73 -0.16 -0.50
N CYS A 162 4.67 -0.83 -0.05
CA CYS A 162 4.42 -1.05 1.37
C CYS A 162 5.38 -2.09 1.96
N GLU A 163 5.70 -3.13 1.21
CA GLU A 163 6.67 -4.14 1.57
C GLU A 163 8.06 -3.51 1.70
N LEU A 164 8.47 -2.72 0.72
CA LEU A 164 9.75 -1.98 0.75
C LEU A 164 9.86 -1.04 1.97
N ALA A 165 8.76 -0.35 2.31
CA ALA A 165 8.73 0.54 3.46
C ALA A 165 8.76 -0.20 4.80
N ALA A 166 8.31 -1.45 4.82
CA ALA A 166 8.19 -2.28 6.01
C ALA A 166 9.43 -3.13 6.30
N ILE A 167 10.45 -3.12 5.42
CA ILE A 167 11.66 -3.92 5.63
C ILE A 167 12.38 -3.47 6.90
N THR A 168 12.71 -4.45 7.76
CA THR A 168 13.52 -4.26 8.96
C THR A 168 14.77 -5.13 8.92
N LEU A 169 15.82 -4.66 9.60
CA LEU A 169 16.98 -5.45 9.93
C LEU A 169 16.69 -6.37 11.12
N PRO A 170 17.45 -7.48 11.31
CA PRO A 170 17.21 -8.43 12.38
C PRO A 170 17.08 -7.78 13.77
N GLY A 171 16.21 -8.34 14.61
CA GLY A 171 16.02 -7.92 16.02
C GLY A 171 14.83 -7.01 16.28
N VAL A 172 14.10 -6.56 15.28
CA VAL A 172 12.91 -5.71 15.45
C VAL A 172 11.66 -6.38 14.89
N LYS A 173 10.60 -6.47 15.71
CA LYS A 173 9.27 -6.85 15.26
C LYS A 173 8.59 -5.64 14.60
N ASN A 174 7.93 -5.85 13.49
CA ASN A 174 7.20 -4.82 12.77
C ASN A 174 5.72 -4.87 13.17
N ASP A 175 5.17 -3.74 13.67
CA ASP A 175 3.77 -3.64 14.12
C ASP A 175 2.77 -3.34 12.98
N HIS A 176 3.20 -3.48 11.72
CA HIS A 176 2.33 -3.17 10.57
C HIS A 176 1.57 -4.41 10.10
N ASN A 177 0.37 -4.18 9.53
CA ASN A 177 -0.54 -5.19 8.95
C ASN A 177 0.04 -6.01 7.77
N VAL A 178 1.17 -5.63 7.25
CA VAL A 178 2.05 -6.49 6.46
C VAL A 178 2.97 -7.11 7.49
N GLY A 179 2.98 -8.42 7.63
CA GLY A 179 3.82 -9.13 8.59
C GLY A 179 5.28 -8.68 8.51
N PRO A 180 6.10 -9.00 9.48
CA PRO A 180 7.48 -8.54 9.52
C PRO A 180 8.21 -8.94 8.23
N ILE A 181 8.73 -7.95 7.53
CA ILE A 181 9.59 -8.17 6.37
C ILE A 181 11.01 -7.97 6.85
N ARG A 182 11.79 -9.05 6.82
CA ARG A 182 13.17 -9.06 7.27
C ARG A 182 14.11 -9.17 6.10
N LEU A 183 15.25 -8.51 6.22
CA LEU A 183 16.32 -8.61 5.24
C LEU A 183 17.55 -9.24 5.91
N THR A 184 18.09 -10.28 5.29
CA THR A 184 19.27 -11.00 5.75
C THR A 184 20.31 -11.01 4.65
N PHE A 185 21.57 -10.72 5.01
CA PHE A 185 22.72 -10.89 4.13
C PHE A 185 23.18 -12.34 4.17
N VAL A 186 23.31 -12.95 3.00
CA VAL A 186 23.82 -14.32 2.82
C VAL A 186 25.04 -14.32 1.91
N GLY A 187 25.78 -15.43 1.84
CA GLY A 187 26.99 -15.51 1.02
C GLY A 187 26.77 -15.16 -0.47
N GLY A 188 25.61 -15.53 -1.01
CA GLY A 188 25.24 -15.27 -2.41
C GLY A 188 24.54 -13.92 -2.67
N GLY A 189 24.17 -13.15 -1.64
CA GLY A 189 23.41 -11.92 -1.84
C GLY A 189 22.60 -11.46 -0.64
N LEU A 190 21.31 -11.20 -0.87
CA LEU A 190 20.31 -10.87 0.14
C LEU A 190 19.13 -11.83 0.05
N GLU A 191 18.54 -12.13 1.19
CA GLU A 191 17.21 -12.73 1.31
C GLU A 191 16.25 -11.75 1.94
N VAL A 192 15.09 -11.57 1.28
CA VAL A 192 13.96 -10.79 1.80
C VAL A 192 12.90 -11.78 2.25
N HIS A 193 12.74 -11.92 3.56
CA HIS A 193 11.75 -12.78 4.18
C HIS A 193 10.45 -12.00 4.35
N ILE A 194 9.38 -12.45 3.73
CA ILE A 194 8.05 -11.84 3.76
C ILE A 194 7.13 -12.81 4.48
N ASP A 195 6.87 -12.59 5.77
CA ASP A 195 6.05 -13.48 6.59
C ASP A 195 4.58 -13.42 6.20
N ARG A 196 4.13 -12.29 5.65
CA ARG A 196 2.77 -12.10 5.15
C ARG A 196 2.72 -11.00 4.09
N SER A 197 2.06 -11.27 2.99
CA SER A 197 1.84 -10.28 1.92
C SER A 197 0.35 -10.03 1.66
N LYS A 198 0.04 -9.00 0.88
CA LYS A 198 -1.35 -8.72 0.47
C LYS A 198 -1.97 -9.86 -0.37
N ALA A 199 -1.17 -10.66 -1.04
CA ALA A 199 -1.62 -11.79 -1.84
C ALA A 199 -1.66 -13.09 -1.02
N ASP A 200 -0.84 -13.18 0.01
CA ASP A 200 -0.76 -14.30 0.93
C ASP A 200 -1.59 -13.98 2.18
N GLN A 201 -2.85 -14.38 2.17
CA GLN A 201 -3.77 -14.19 3.31
C GLN A 201 -3.69 -15.35 4.30
N THR A 202 -3.15 -16.49 3.90
CA THR A 202 -2.96 -17.69 4.73
C THR A 202 -1.71 -17.60 5.58
N GLY A 203 -0.73 -16.75 5.21
CA GLY A 203 0.49 -16.53 5.97
C GLY A 203 1.54 -17.62 5.75
N GLU A 204 1.57 -18.22 4.55
CA GLU A 204 2.60 -19.18 4.16
C GLU A 204 3.98 -18.53 4.06
N GLY A 205 4.00 -17.21 3.84
CA GLY A 205 5.21 -16.44 3.69
C GLY A 205 5.93 -16.67 2.35
N ALA A 206 6.97 -15.89 2.12
CA ALA A 206 7.85 -16.05 0.96
C ALA A 206 9.27 -15.59 1.30
N ILE A 207 10.26 -16.19 0.66
CA ILE A 207 11.65 -15.75 0.68
C ILE A 207 12.04 -15.36 -0.73
N VAL A 208 12.43 -14.12 -0.92
CA VAL A 208 12.89 -13.60 -2.21
C VAL A 208 14.41 -13.45 -2.17
N GLY A 209 15.11 -14.26 -2.95
CA GLY A 209 16.57 -14.19 -3.11
C GLY A 209 16.96 -13.05 -4.06
N VAL A 210 17.92 -12.23 -3.66
CA VAL A 210 18.48 -11.14 -4.48
C VAL A 210 19.98 -11.34 -4.60
N PRO A 211 20.48 -11.88 -5.72
CA PRO A 211 21.89 -12.17 -5.90
C PRO A 211 22.73 -10.91 -6.07
N TYR A 212 24.03 -11.04 -5.88
CA TYR A 212 24.99 -9.99 -6.24
C TYR A 212 24.95 -9.70 -7.76
N GLY A 213 24.81 -8.45 -8.09
CA GLY A 213 24.99 -7.99 -9.47
C GLY A 213 26.46 -7.69 -9.79
N LYS A 214 26.83 -7.84 -11.08
CA LYS A 214 28.21 -7.60 -11.56
C LYS A 214 28.50 -6.14 -11.90
N THR A 215 27.53 -5.23 -11.75
CA THR A 215 27.63 -3.84 -12.21
C THR A 215 27.26 -2.85 -11.09
N ARG A 216 27.33 -1.55 -11.40
CA ARG A 216 26.83 -0.47 -10.52
C ARG A 216 25.31 -0.56 -10.24
N LEU A 217 24.61 -1.50 -10.86
CA LEU A 217 23.20 -1.82 -10.59
C LEU A 217 23.01 -2.94 -9.56
N CYS A 218 24.05 -3.34 -8.87
CA CYS A 218 23.98 -4.35 -7.83
C CYS A 218 23.09 -3.88 -6.66
N PRO A 219 21.93 -4.51 -6.41
CA PRO A 219 21.05 -4.13 -5.31
C PRO A 219 21.68 -4.37 -3.96
N VAL A 220 22.46 -5.46 -3.82
CA VAL A 220 23.16 -5.82 -2.58
C VAL A 220 24.19 -4.75 -2.21
N ALA A 221 25.02 -4.35 -3.17
CA ALA A 221 26.02 -3.31 -2.95
C ALA A 221 25.37 -1.95 -2.61
N ALA A 222 24.25 -1.62 -3.25
CA ALA A 222 23.52 -0.38 -2.97
C ALA A 222 22.91 -0.37 -1.57
N VAL A 223 22.35 -1.50 -1.09
CA VAL A 223 21.83 -1.63 0.27
C VAL A 223 22.96 -1.53 1.29
N ARG A 224 24.11 -2.19 1.07
CA ARG A 224 25.30 -2.07 1.95
C ARG A 224 25.79 -0.63 2.05
N ALA A 225 25.97 0.03 0.92
CA ALA A 225 26.40 1.43 0.87
C ALA A 225 25.42 2.37 1.58
N TRP A 226 24.13 2.10 1.46
CA TRP A 226 23.12 2.85 2.22
C TRP A 226 23.25 2.64 3.73
N LEU A 227 23.36 1.39 4.19
CA LEU A 227 23.48 1.05 5.62
C LEU A 227 24.73 1.67 6.24
N GLU A 228 25.85 1.63 5.51
CA GLU A 228 27.12 2.22 5.92
C GLU A 228 27.04 3.74 6.02
N ALA A 229 26.56 4.41 4.96
CA ALA A 229 26.41 5.87 4.93
C ALA A 229 25.44 6.41 5.99
N ALA A 230 24.37 5.66 6.27
CA ALA A 230 23.36 6.00 7.26
C ALA A 230 23.67 5.51 8.69
N LYS A 231 24.72 4.69 8.85
CA LYS A 231 25.10 4.05 10.13
C LYS A 231 23.93 3.28 10.77
N ILE A 232 23.16 2.56 9.95
CA ILE A 232 21.99 1.79 10.39
C ILE A 232 22.43 0.36 10.71
N ALA A 233 22.35 -0.06 11.97
CA ALA A 233 22.64 -1.41 12.41
C ALA A 233 21.38 -2.26 12.68
N ASN A 234 20.25 -1.63 12.98
CA ASN A 234 18.98 -2.30 13.34
C ASN A 234 17.77 -1.43 12.99
N GLY A 235 16.56 -1.99 13.14
CA GLY A 235 15.31 -1.27 12.92
C GLY A 235 14.96 -1.13 11.44
N PRO A 236 14.18 -0.10 11.07
CA PRO A 236 13.75 0.08 9.69
C PRO A 236 14.92 0.25 8.73
N LEU A 237 14.93 -0.56 7.65
CA LEU A 237 15.96 -0.49 6.62
C LEU A 237 15.97 0.88 5.93
N PHE A 238 14.80 1.33 5.52
CA PHE A 238 14.66 2.63 4.85
C PHE A 238 13.99 3.63 5.78
N ARG A 239 14.70 4.69 6.09
CA ARG A 239 14.27 5.73 7.02
C ARG A 239 13.98 7.04 6.30
N SER A 240 13.13 7.86 6.91
CA SER A 240 12.86 9.22 6.43
C SER A 240 14.10 10.11 6.62
N ILE A 241 14.33 10.99 5.66
CA ILE A 241 15.34 12.05 5.72
C ILE A 241 14.59 13.38 5.54
N ASP A 242 14.81 14.31 6.43
CA ASP A 242 14.18 15.63 6.37
C ASP A 242 14.83 16.52 5.29
N ARG A 243 14.26 17.74 5.12
CA ARG A 243 14.77 18.73 4.15
C ARG A 243 16.20 19.23 4.46
N HIS A 244 16.68 19.03 5.70
CA HIS A 244 18.01 19.40 6.15
C HIS A 244 19.02 18.23 6.07
N GLY A 245 18.62 17.10 5.50
CA GLY A 245 19.46 15.91 5.37
C GLY A 245 19.58 15.07 6.64
N ARG A 246 18.76 15.33 7.67
CA ARG A 246 18.79 14.60 8.94
C ARG A 246 18.01 13.29 8.83
N LEU A 247 18.66 12.20 9.22
CA LEU A 247 18.06 10.88 9.25
C LEU A 247 17.12 10.74 10.46
N SER A 248 15.92 10.22 10.25
CA SER A 248 14.95 9.85 11.28
C SER A 248 15.13 8.38 11.67
N ASP A 249 14.74 8.00 12.90
CA ASP A 249 14.63 6.60 13.29
C ASP A 249 13.34 5.91 12.78
N LYS A 250 12.41 6.69 12.22
CA LYS A 250 11.15 6.18 11.71
C LYS A 250 11.29 5.64 10.29
N ALA A 251 10.58 4.54 10.01
CA ALA A 251 10.45 4.00 8.66
C ALA A 251 9.93 5.05 7.68
N ILE A 252 10.40 4.97 6.44
CA ILE A 252 9.85 5.76 5.34
C ILE A 252 8.42 5.31 5.03
N SER A 253 7.53 6.23 4.66
CA SER A 253 6.18 5.85 4.25
C SER A 253 6.15 5.27 2.83
N ALA A 254 5.19 4.37 2.57
CA ALA A 254 4.95 3.85 1.21
C ALA A 254 4.61 4.97 0.20
N GLY A 255 4.03 6.09 0.66
CA GLY A 255 3.81 7.28 -0.16
C GLY A 255 5.10 7.97 -0.56
N ALA A 256 6.06 8.09 0.37
CA ALA A 256 7.37 8.68 0.10
C ALA A 256 8.17 7.84 -0.91
N ILE A 257 8.09 6.50 -0.86
CA ILE A 257 8.70 5.62 -1.88
C ILE A 257 8.14 5.92 -3.28
N ALA A 258 6.81 6.07 -3.42
CA ALA A 258 6.22 6.46 -4.69
C ALA A 258 6.72 7.83 -5.19
N SER A 259 6.92 8.78 -4.27
CA SER A 259 7.50 10.09 -4.60
C SER A 259 8.97 10.01 -5.00
N ILE A 260 9.75 9.09 -4.39
CA ILE A 260 11.15 8.82 -4.78
C ILE A 260 11.20 8.31 -6.22
N VAL A 261 10.37 7.34 -6.59
CA VAL A 261 10.32 6.81 -7.96
C VAL A 261 9.99 7.92 -8.96
N LYS A 262 9.03 8.79 -8.66
CA LYS A 262 8.67 9.92 -9.54
C LYS A 262 9.82 10.91 -9.70
N ARG A 263 10.43 11.35 -8.60
CA ARG A 263 11.57 12.28 -8.65
C ARG A 263 12.79 11.68 -9.35
N ALA A 264 13.02 10.38 -9.20
CA ALA A 264 14.08 9.69 -9.90
C ALA A 264 13.83 9.65 -11.42
N ALA A 265 12.59 9.39 -11.84
CA ALA A 265 12.17 9.47 -13.22
C ALA A 265 12.37 10.89 -13.80
N GLU A 266 11.90 11.92 -13.09
CA GLU A 266 12.05 13.32 -13.45
C GLU A 266 13.51 13.73 -13.63
N ARG A 267 14.39 13.39 -12.67
CA ARG A 267 15.84 13.64 -12.78
C ARG A 267 16.47 12.95 -13.98
N ALA A 268 15.91 11.85 -14.43
CA ALA A 268 16.37 11.13 -15.62
C ALA A 268 15.74 11.62 -16.93
N GLY A 269 14.93 12.70 -16.89
CA GLY A 269 14.24 13.24 -18.07
C GLY A 269 13.09 12.35 -18.55
N LEU A 270 12.47 11.57 -17.63
CA LEU A 270 11.27 10.79 -17.91
C LEU A 270 10.05 11.52 -17.32
N ASP A 271 8.88 11.37 -17.94
CA ASP A 271 7.63 11.93 -17.39
C ASP A 271 7.27 11.28 -16.05
N PRO A 272 7.36 12.00 -14.91
CA PRO A 272 7.10 11.44 -13.59
C PRO A 272 5.63 11.02 -13.40
N SER A 273 4.71 11.58 -14.20
CA SER A 273 3.28 11.22 -14.14
C SER A 273 3.02 9.78 -14.58
N MET A 274 3.90 9.22 -15.40
CA MET A 274 3.81 7.85 -15.90
C MET A 274 4.28 6.80 -14.90
N PHE A 275 4.95 7.17 -13.81
CA PHE A 275 5.54 6.24 -12.85
C PHE A 275 4.87 6.32 -11.47
N ALA A 276 4.93 5.23 -10.74
CA ALA A 276 4.42 5.09 -9.38
C ALA A 276 5.20 4.00 -8.62
N GLY A 277 4.89 3.77 -7.35
CA GLY A 277 5.53 2.72 -6.56
C GLY A 277 5.39 1.29 -7.14
N HIS A 278 4.36 1.04 -7.95
CA HIS A 278 4.22 -0.24 -8.69
C HIS A 278 5.13 -0.38 -9.91
N SER A 279 5.71 0.72 -10.39
CA SER A 279 6.53 0.71 -11.60
C SER A 279 7.81 -0.11 -11.47
N LEU A 280 8.36 -0.26 -10.25
CA LEU A 280 9.52 -1.10 -9.97
C LEU A 280 9.19 -2.59 -10.18
N ARG A 281 8.12 -3.07 -9.52
CA ARG A 281 7.65 -4.46 -9.64
C ARG A 281 7.25 -4.80 -11.08
N ALA A 282 6.47 -3.93 -11.71
CA ALA A 282 6.12 -4.09 -13.12
C ALA A 282 7.36 -4.06 -14.03
N GLY A 283 8.39 -3.31 -13.64
CA GLY A 283 9.65 -3.19 -14.36
C GLY A 283 10.41 -4.51 -14.42
N LEU A 284 10.56 -5.22 -13.31
CA LEU A 284 11.18 -6.54 -13.31
C LEU A 284 10.39 -7.50 -14.20
N ALA A 285 9.07 -7.61 -13.98
CA ALA A 285 8.22 -8.54 -14.74
C ALA A 285 8.29 -8.27 -16.26
N THR A 286 8.22 -6.99 -16.66
CA THR A 286 8.33 -6.60 -18.09
C THR A 286 9.71 -6.88 -18.65
N SER A 287 10.79 -6.60 -17.89
CA SER A 287 12.16 -6.83 -18.33
C SER A 287 12.48 -8.33 -18.43
N ALA A 288 11.98 -9.15 -17.51
CA ALA A 288 12.17 -10.59 -17.52
C ALA A 288 11.39 -11.23 -18.68
N ALA A 289 10.15 -10.80 -18.95
CA ALA A 289 9.39 -11.24 -20.11
C ALA A 289 10.06 -10.87 -21.43
N GLY A 290 10.68 -9.70 -21.51
CA GLY A 290 11.46 -9.29 -22.68
C GLY A 290 12.82 -10.00 -22.85
N ALA A 291 13.24 -10.78 -21.85
CA ALA A 291 14.42 -11.64 -21.87
C ALA A 291 14.06 -13.13 -21.94
N ASP A 292 12.84 -13.47 -22.39
CA ASP A 292 12.33 -14.82 -22.57
C ASP A 292 12.35 -15.71 -21.30
N VAL A 293 12.29 -15.08 -20.10
CA VAL A 293 12.14 -15.79 -18.84
C VAL A 293 10.72 -16.34 -18.75
N ALA A 294 10.57 -17.61 -18.35
CA ALA A 294 9.27 -18.26 -18.24
C ALA A 294 8.34 -17.51 -17.27
N ALA A 295 7.06 -17.40 -17.62
CA ALA A 295 6.07 -16.67 -16.82
C ALA A 295 5.98 -17.18 -15.37
N ASP A 296 6.09 -18.52 -15.17
CA ASP A 296 6.06 -19.13 -13.85
C ASP A 296 7.24 -18.68 -12.96
N ASP A 297 8.43 -18.53 -13.54
CA ASP A 297 9.62 -18.06 -12.81
C ASP A 297 9.49 -16.57 -12.45
N ILE A 298 8.88 -15.76 -13.35
CA ILE A 298 8.58 -14.36 -13.07
C ILE A 298 7.55 -14.23 -11.92
N MET A 299 6.58 -15.15 -11.87
CA MET A 299 5.52 -15.13 -10.85
C MET A 299 5.96 -15.62 -9.48
N ARG A 300 6.99 -16.48 -9.42
CA ARG A 300 7.59 -16.96 -8.16
C ARG A 300 8.45 -15.91 -7.46
N GLN A 301 8.86 -14.88 -8.15
CA GLN A 301 9.59 -13.75 -7.60
C GLN A 301 8.62 -12.67 -7.10
#